data_7be665e4fa6406c7398eb6d1db4ce056
#
_entry.id   7be665e4fa6406c7398eb6d1db4ce056
#
_cell.length_a   1.000
_cell.length_b   1.000
_cell.length_c   1.000
_cell.angle_alpha   90.00
_cell.angle_beta   90.00
_cell.angle_gamma   90.00
#
_symmetry.space_group_name_H-M   'P 1'
#
loop_
_entity.id
_entity.type
_entity.pdbx_description
1 polymer ?
#
loop_
_entity_poly.entity_id
_entity_poly.type
_entity_poly.pdbx_seq_one_letter_code
_entity_poly.pdbx_strand_id
1 'polypeptide(L)'
;MKRLVFLTQSVDPSHPALAATIPKLRALAARVDELVVIAQSAAAADLPANVEVRTFGAASRAGRLLHFERELARALPCDAVVAHMIPVYVLLAAPLVRPRRIPLLLWYTHWKASAQLRVAERLATAIVSVDRRSFPFESAKVRAIGHGIDVNEFDCVAPDSHPRVRVLVLGRYSPAKGIETILRAAREVDGVEVELHGAALSELERGHRKRLAELGFPLGDAVRRAEVPRLFSRSDVLVNNMEAGAPDKVVYEAAAACLPVLASNPVFDDLFAGIPLFFERESPESLAERLRWFAGLGSAERSEIGRTLRERVALSHSVETWADGILAAAA
;
A
#
# COMPACT_ATOMS: atom_id res chain seq x y z
N MET A 1 -22.54 10.52 -7.35
CA MET A 1 -21.81 11.74 -6.85
C MET A 1 -21.38 12.53 -8.07
N LYS A 2 -21.68 13.82 -8.12
CA LYS A 2 -21.39 14.63 -9.30
C LYS A 2 -19.91 15.01 -9.38
N ARG A 3 -19.39 15.66 -8.35
CA ARG A 3 -18.00 16.13 -8.33
C ARG A 3 -17.28 15.72 -7.05
N LEU A 4 -16.14 15.02 -7.21
CA LEU A 4 -15.23 14.64 -6.12
C LEU A 4 -13.91 15.37 -6.27
N VAL A 5 -13.37 15.89 -5.17
CA VAL A 5 -12.01 16.46 -5.13
C VAL A 5 -11.07 15.51 -4.41
N PHE A 6 -9.92 15.20 -5.02
CA PHE A 6 -8.91 14.31 -4.48
C PHE A 6 -7.57 15.05 -4.32
N LEU A 7 -7.09 15.17 -3.09
CA LEU A 7 -5.86 15.88 -2.73
C LEU A 7 -4.73 14.87 -2.56
N THR A 8 -3.63 14.99 -3.32
CA THR A 8 -2.51 14.05 -3.26
C THR A 8 -1.16 14.73 -3.43
N GLN A 9 -0.06 14.01 -3.14
CA GLN A 9 1.29 14.51 -3.34
C GLN A 9 1.71 14.50 -4.81
N SER A 10 1.43 13.40 -5.52
CA SER A 10 1.86 13.25 -6.91
C SER A 10 0.90 12.41 -7.72
N VAL A 11 0.74 12.78 -8.99
CA VAL A 11 0.15 11.95 -10.04
C VAL A 11 1.25 11.69 -11.04
N ASP A 12 1.95 10.55 -10.90
CA ASP A 12 3.10 10.21 -11.73
C ASP A 12 3.22 8.67 -11.82
N PRO A 13 3.08 8.08 -13.02
CA PRO A 13 3.17 6.63 -13.22
C PRO A 13 4.58 6.08 -12.95
N SER A 14 5.61 6.91 -12.98
CA SER A 14 6.99 6.52 -12.71
C SER A 14 7.39 6.64 -11.24
N HIS A 15 6.54 7.24 -10.39
CA HIS A 15 6.87 7.47 -8.99
C HIS A 15 6.92 6.15 -8.20
N PRO A 16 8.04 5.81 -7.54
CA PRO A 16 8.25 4.47 -6.94
C PRO A 16 7.23 4.10 -5.85
N ALA A 17 6.62 5.08 -5.19
CA ALA A 17 5.65 4.83 -4.12
C ALA A 17 4.21 5.24 -4.49
N LEU A 18 4.04 6.28 -5.32
CA LEU A 18 2.72 6.88 -5.58
C LEU A 18 2.12 6.50 -6.94
N ALA A 19 2.84 5.77 -7.81
CA ALA A 19 2.29 5.26 -9.07
C ALA A 19 0.97 4.48 -8.87
N ALA A 20 0.86 3.74 -7.77
CA ALA A 20 -0.37 3.01 -7.40
C ALA A 20 -1.58 3.91 -7.07
N THR A 21 -1.44 5.25 -7.08
CA THR A 21 -2.57 6.18 -6.98
C THR A 21 -3.36 6.23 -8.28
N ILE A 22 -2.73 5.99 -9.44
CA ILE A 22 -3.38 6.08 -10.76
C ILE A 22 -4.56 5.09 -10.91
N PRO A 23 -4.42 3.78 -10.61
CA PRO A 23 -5.56 2.87 -10.62
C PRO A 23 -6.71 3.33 -9.69
N LYS A 24 -6.38 3.88 -8.53
CA LYS A 24 -7.38 4.44 -7.59
C LYS A 24 -8.14 5.63 -8.19
N LEU A 25 -7.44 6.53 -8.89
CA LEU A 25 -8.07 7.66 -9.58
C LEU A 25 -9.00 7.17 -10.71
N ARG A 26 -8.58 6.15 -11.47
CA ARG A 26 -9.42 5.52 -12.50
C ARG A 26 -10.69 4.90 -11.90
N ALA A 27 -10.54 4.16 -10.79
CA ALA A 27 -11.67 3.54 -10.09
C ALA A 27 -12.65 4.57 -9.52
N LEU A 28 -12.18 5.69 -8.97
CA LEU A 28 -13.02 6.81 -8.55
C LEU A 28 -13.69 7.49 -9.74
N ALA A 29 -12.96 7.77 -10.82
CA ALA A 29 -13.48 8.41 -12.02
C ALA A 29 -14.62 7.61 -12.66
N ALA A 30 -14.56 6.27 -12.61
CA ALA A 30 -15.64 5.41 -13.10
C ALA A 30 -16.96 5.52 -12.28
N ARG A 31 -16.95 6.19 -11.13
CA ARG A 31 -18.08 6.27 -10.17
C ARG A 31 -18.60 7.68 -9.93
N VAL A 32 -17.97 8.68 -10.53
CA VAL A 32 -18.35 10.08 -10.37
C VAL A 32 -18.45 10.75 -11.74
N ASP A 33 -19.24 11.83 -11.85
CA ASP A 33 -19.36 12.55 -13.12
C ASP A 33 -18.08 13.35 -13.41
N GLU A 34 -17.41 13.86 -12.35
CA GLU A 34 -16.20 14.66 -12.45
C GLU A 34 -15.27 14.40 -11.26
N LEU A 35 -14.00 14.10 -11.53
CA LEU A 35 -12.95 13.95 -10.53
C LEU A 35 -11.89 15.05 -10.70
N VAL A 36 -11.81 15.97 -9.74
CA VAL A 36 -10.76 17.00 -9.70
C VAL A 36 -9.64 16.54 -8.79
N VAL A 37 -8.47 16.28 -9.35
CA VAL A 37 -7.27 15.88 -8.60
C VAL A 37 -6.36 17.09 -8.41
N ILE A 38 -6.13 17.48 -7.15
CA ILE A 38 -5.22 18.58 -6.79
C ILE A 38 -3.95 17.95 -6.22
N ALA A 39 -2.87 17.99 -6.99
CA ALA A 39 -1.60 17.35 -6.66
C ALA A 39 -0.48 18.38 -6.43
N GLN A 40 0.49 18.07 -5.57
CA GLN A 40 1.67 18.92 -5.46
C GLN A 40 2.51 18.87 -6.75
N SER A 41 2.55 17.71 -7.42
CA SER A 41 3.20 17.55 -8.73
C SER A 41 2.42 16.56 -9.60
N ALA A 42 2.54 16.69 -10.90
CA ALA A 42 1.97 15.75 -11.85
C ALA A 42 2.91 15.53 -13.04
N ALA A 43 2.91 14.32 -13.57
CA ALA A 43 3.45 13.96 -14.86
C ALA A 43 2.32 13.47 -15.78
N ALA A 44 2.61 13.26 -17.05
CA ALA A 44 1.64 12.69 -17.98
C ALA A 44 1.20 11.30 -17.50
N ALA A 45 -0.10 11.12 -17.34
CA ALA A 45 -0.71 9.88 -16.90
C ALA A 45 -1.95 9.62 -17.75
N ASP A 46 -2.16 8.35 -18.11
CA ASP A 46 -3.37 7.92 -18.79
C ASP A 46 -4.53 7.87 -17.78
N LEU A 47 -5.38 8.89 -17.82
CA LEU A 47 -6.56 9.06 -16.96
C LEU A 47 -7.80 9.27 -17.80
N PRO A 48 -9.00 8.86 -17.31
CA PRO A 48 -10.27 9.09 -17.99
C PRO A 48 -10.55 10.59 -18.25
N ALA A 49 -11.34 10.88 -19.28
CA ALA A 49 -11.64 12.25 -19.72
C ALA A 49 -12.37 13.11 -18.68
N ASN A 50 -13.04 12.49 -17.70
CA ASN A 50 -13.69 13.15 -16.58
C ASN A 50 -12.76 13.43 -15.39
N VAL A 51 -11.45 13.22 -15.53
CA VAL A 51 -10.43 13.53 -14.52
C VAL A 51 -9.69 14.80 -14.92
N GLU A 52 -9.80 15.83 -14.11
CA GLU A 52 -8.99 17.04 -14.24
C GLU A 52 -7.87 17.04 -13.20
N VAL A 53 -6.61 17.12 -13.65
CA VAL A 53 -5.44 17.22 -12.76
C VAL A 53 -4.95 18.65 -12.70
N ARG A 54 -4.93 19.21 -11.49
CA ARG A 54 -4.41 20.56 -11.19
C ARG A 54 -3.21 20.44 -10.25
N THR A 55 -2.23 21.35 -10.37
CA THR A 55 -1.04 21.31 -9.52
C THR A 55 -0.93 22.55 -8.64
N PHE A 56 -0.47 22.36 -7.40
CA PHE A 56 -0.16 23.45 -6.45
C PHE A 56 1.33 23.58 -6.13
N GLY A 57 2.20 22.91 -6.88
CA GLY A 57 3.66 23.00 -6.72
C GLY A 57 4.16 24.45 -6.84
N ALA A 58 5.07 24.85 -5.93
CA ALA A 58 5.77 26.11 -5.98
C ALA A 58 7.12 26.01 -5.24
N ALA A 59 8.06 26.92 -5.55
CA ALA A 59 9.37 26.94 -4.93
C ALA A 59 9.31 27.24 -3.42
N SER A 60 8.41 28.12 -2.99
CA SER A 60 8.25 28.50 -1.59
C SER A 60 7.08 27.77 -0.91
N ARG A 61 7.15 27.65 0.43
CA ARG A 61 6.04 27.08 1.23
C ARG A 61 4.78 27.97 1.16
N ALA A 62 4.95 29.29 1.21
CA ALA A 62 3.84 30.24 1.10
C ALA A 62 3.18 30.16 -0.29
N GLY A 63 3.97 30.09 -1.36
CA GLY A 63 3.44 29.89 -2.71
C GLY A 63 2.65 28.59 -2.86
N ARG A 64 3.15 27.49 -2.29
CA ARG A 64 2.40 26.20 -2.29
C ARG A 64 1.07 26.31 -1.57
N LEU A 65 1.04 26.99 -0.42
CA LEU A 65 -0.19 27.22 0.34
C LEU A 65 -1.20 28.00 -0.50
N LEU A 66 -0.80 29.15 -1.05
CA LEU A 66 -1.66 30.00 -1.88
C LEU A 66 -2.20 29.24 -3.11
N HIS A 67 -1.32 28.48 -3.79
CA HIS A 67 -1.77 27.67 -4.94
C HIS A 67 -2.74 26.58 -4.51
N PHE A 68 -2.47 25.88 -3.40
CA PHE A 68 -3.39 24.87 -2.87
C PHE A 68 -4.77 25.44 -2.59
N GLU A 69 -4.86 26.53 -1.84
CA GLU A 69 -6.14 27.18 -1.50
C GLU A 69 -6.87 27.70 -2.74
N ARG A 70 -6.14 28.30 -3.68
CA ARG A 70 -6.71 28.76 -4.95
C ARG A 70 -7.29 27.60 -5.77
N GLU A 71 -6.54 26.51 -5.95
CA GLU A 71 -7.03 25.38 -6.75
C GLU A 71 -8.18 24.66 -6.05
N LEU A 72 -8.15 24.55 -4.72
CA LEU A 72 -9.27 23.99 -3.97
C LEU A 72 -10.50 24.89 -4.07
N ALA A 73 -10.36 26.21 -3.92
CA ALA A 73 -11.48 27.16 -4.07
C ALA A 73 -12.13 27.10 -5.46
N ARG A 74 -11.31 26.90 -6.51
CA ARG A 74 -11.79 26.74 -7.89
C ARG A 74 -12.50 25.40 -8.14
N ALA A 75 -12.20 24.38 -7.33
CA ALA A 75 -12.84 23.08 -7.41
C ALA A 75 -14.21 23.04 -6.69
N LEU A 76 -14.54 24.10 -5.93
CA LEU A 76 -15.82 24.21 -5.26
C LEU A 76 -16.91 24.84 -6.18
N PRO A 77 -18.20 24.47 -6.04
CA PRO A 77 -18.69 23.46 -5.10
C PRO A 77 -18.37 22.03 -5.53
N CYS A 78 -18.23 21.14 -4.55
CA CYS A 78 -18.07 19.71 -4.77
C CYS A 78 -18.87 18.91 -3.73
N ASP A 79 -19.08 17.62 -3.98
CA ASP A 79 -19.86 16.76 -3.07
C ASP A 79 -19.00 16.24 -1.91
N ALA A 80 -17.70 16.03 -2.13
CA ALA A 80 -16.77 15.65 -1.06
C ALA A 80 -15.31 15.96 -1.43
N VAL A 81 -14.44 16.02 -0.40
CA VAL A 81 -12.99 16.19 -0.53
C VAL A 81 -12.29 15.03 0.15
N VAL A 82 -11.37 14.36 -0.54
CA VAL A 82 -10.53 13.28 -0.03
C VAL A 82 -9.09 13.72 0.07
N ALA A 83 -8.53 13.73 1.26
CA ALA A 83 -7.11 13.99 1.50
C ALA A 83 -6.34 12.65 1.54
N HIS A 84 -5.41 12.44 0.61
CA HIS A 84 -4.66 11.20 0.46
C HIS A 84 -3.36 11.23 1.24
N MET A 85 -3.27 10.42 2.31
CA MET A 85 -2.08 10.14 3.13
C MET A 85 -1.48 11.31 3.91
N ILE A 86 -1.80 12.55 3.60
CA ILE A 86 -1.14 13.74 4.17
C ILE A 86 -2.10 14.50 5.07
N PRO A 87 -1.95 14.42 6.41
CA PRO A 87 -2.86 15.08 7.36
C PRO A 87 -2.95 16.60 7.17
N VAL A 88 -1.87 17.24 6.71
CA VAL A 88 -1.85 18.69 6.48
C VAL A 88 -2.86 19.13 5.41
N TYR A 89 -3.19 18.27 4.45
CA TYR A 89 -4.23 18.62 3.45
C TYR A 89 -5.62 18.76 4.08
N VAL A 90 -5.90 17.98 5.14
CA VAL A 90 -7.14 18.14 5.91
C VAL A 90 -7.14 19.50 6.63
N LEU A 91 -6.02 19.88 7.24
CA LEU A 91 -5.90 21.16 7.95
C LEU A 91 -6.12 22.36 7.00
N LEU A 92 -5.54 22.28 5.81
CA LEU A 92 -5.65 23.34 4.79
C LEU A 92 -7.04 23.36 4.14
N ALA A 93 -7.66 22.22 3.90
CA ALA A 93 -8.97 22.15 3.26
C ALA A 93 -10.11 22.53 4.21
N ALA A 94 -9.99 22.20 5.50
CA ALA A 94 -11.07 22.36 6.48
C ALA A 94 -11.68 23.78 6.54
N PRO A 95 -10.91 24.90 6.52
CA PRO A 95 -11.49 26.23 6.52
C PRO A 95 -12.39 26.54 5.32
N LEU A 96 -12.13 25.93 4.18
CA LEU A 96 -12.90 26.14 2.96
C LEU A 96 -14.14 25.23 2.87
N VAL A 97 -14.02 23.96 3.30
CA VAL A 97 -15.07 22.96 3.04
C VAL A 97 -16.04 22.80 4.21
N ARG A 98 -15.59 22.91 5.47
CA ARG A 98 -16.45 22.71 6.64
C ARG A 98 -17.60 23.72 6.79
N PRO A 99 -17.38 25.05 6.58
CA PRO A 99 -18.48 26.01 6.60
C PRO A 99 -19.56 25.71 5.55
N ARG A 100 -19.17 25.02 4.46
CA ARG A 100 -20.06 24.61 3.36
C ARG A 100 -20.70 23.24 3.58
N ARG A 101 -20.42 22.59 4.75
CA ARG A 101 -20.87 21.24 5.09
C ARG A 101 -20.45 20.17 4.07
N ILE A 102 -19.35 20.40 3.36
CA ILE A 102 -18.79 19.43 2.41
C ILE A 102 -18.04 18.37 3.22
N PRO A 103 -18.30 17.06 3.05
CA PRO A 103 -17.58 15.98 3.68
C PRO A 103 -16.08 16.05 3.35
N LEU A 104 -15.25 15.95 4.39
CA LEU A 104 -13.79 15.97 4.29
C LEU A 104 -13.24 14.65 4.83
N LEU A 105 -12.76 13.80 3.95
CA LEU A 105 -12.25 12.48 4.26
C LEU A 105 -10.72 12.52 4.34
N LEU A 106 -10.15 11.74 5.27
CA LEU A 106 -8.72 11.45 5.28
C LEU A 106 -8.50 9.96 4.99
N TRP A 107 -7.93 9.63 3.84
CA TRP A 107 -7.31 8.32 3.61
C TRP A 107 -5.94 8.30 4.28
N TYR A 108 -5.78 7.44 5.30
CA TYR A 108 -4.54 7.32 6.04
C TYR A 108 -4.31 5.88 6.48
N THR A 109 -3.14 5.35 6.13
CA THR A 109 -2.75 3.97 6.41
C THR A 109 -1.30 3.93 6.90
N HIS A 110 -1.09 4.36 8.14
CA HIS A 110 0.23 4.36 8.77
C HIS A 110 0.10 4.32 10.29
N TRP A 111 0.93 3.54 10.95
CA TRP A 111 0.90 3.36 12.42
C TRP A 111 1.46 4.55 13.21
N LYS A 112 2.21 5.47 12.59
CA LYS A 112 2.83 6.59 13.31
C LYS A 112 1.81 7.65 13.69
N ALA A 113 1.71 7.90 14.98
CA ALA A 113 0.96 9.02 15.53
C ALA A 113 1.72 10.35 15.32
N SER A 114 0.97 11.43 15.10
CA SER A 114 1.51 12.79 15.10
C SER A 114 0.46 13.78 15.59
N ALA A 115 0.91 14.96 16.09
CA ALA A 115 0.00 16.03 16.50
C ALA A 115 -0.84 16.54 15.32
N GLN A 116 -0.24 16.64 14.12
CA GLN A 116 -0.98 17.02 12.90
C GLN A 116 -2.07 16.02 12.56
N LEU A 117 -1.80 14.71 12.69
CA LEU A 117 -2.79 13.67 12.45
C LEU A 117 -3.95 13.74 13.44
N ARG A 118 -3.67 14.03 14.72
CA ARG A 118 -4.73 14.19 15.74
C ARG A 118 -5.63 15.39 15.45
N VAL A 119 -5.06 16.50 14.96
CA VAL A 119 -5.87 17.66 14.54
C VAL A 119 -6.67 17.32 13.27
N ALA A 120 -6.05 16.65 12.30
CA ALA A 120 -6.73 16.23 11.08
C ALA A 120 -7.90 15.26 11.37
N GLU A 121 -7.72 14.33 12.31
CA GLU A 121 -8.79 13.41 12.77
C GLU A 121 -10.00 14.18 13.30
N ARG A 122 -9.79 15.21 14.10
CA ARG A 122 -10.88 16.04 14.63
C ARG A 122 -11.62 16.81 13.53
N LEU A 123 -10.88 17.31 12.55
CA LEU A 123 -11.41 18.12 11.44
C LEU A 123 -12.08 17.29 10.35
N ALA A 124 -11.60 16.08 10.09
CA ALA A 124 -12.18 15.18 9.10
C ALA A 124 -13.59 14.72 9.49
N THR A 125 -14.45 14.55 8.51
CA THR A 125 -15.79 13.93 8.67
C THR A 125 -15.65 12.43 8.91
N ALA A 126 -14.77 11.78 8.13
CA ALA A 126 -14.44 10.37 8.27
C ALA A 126 -12.95 10.14 8.00
N ILE A 127 -12.42 9.10 8.64
CA ILE A 127 -11.10 8.54 8.35
C ILE A 127 -11.31 7.22 7.63
N VAL A 128 -10.66 7.02 6.53
CA VAL A 128 -10.69 5.76 5.79
C VAL A 128 -9.28 5.15 5.80
N SER A 129 -9.18 3.86 6.06
CA SER A 129 -7.92 3.13 6.18
C SER A 129 -8.03 1.73 5.58
N VAL A 130 -6.91 1.04 5.45
CA VAL A 130 -6.89 -0.36 5.01
C VAL A 130 -7.58 -1.26 6.04
N ASP A 131 -7.21 -1.08 7.30
CA ASP A 131 -7.73 -1.78 8.47
C ASP A 131 -7.81 -0.79 9.65
N ARG A 132 -8.64 -1.06 10.64
CA ARG A 132 -8.75 -0.18 11.83
C ARG A 132 -7.43 -0.10 12.61
N ARG A 133 -6.66 -1.19 12.65
CA ARG A 133 -5.33 -1.27 13.30
C ARG A 133 -4.26 -0.44 12.57
N SER A 134 -4.53 -0.03 11.33
CA SER A 134 -3.62 0.79 10.52
C SER A 134 -3.78 2.30 10.77
N PHE A 135 -4.59 2.68 11.75
CA PHE A 135 -4.73 4.06 12.19
C PHE A 135 -4.30 4.15 13.67
N PRO A 136 -3.40 5.07 14.05
CA PRO A 136 -2.74 5.02 15.36
C PRO A 136 -3.58 5.54 16.54
N PHE A 137 -4.83 5.89 16.32
CA PHE A 137 -5.74 6.37 17.36
C PHE A 137 -7.03 5.57 17.37
N GLU A 138 -7.59 5.33 18.54
CA GLU A 138 -8.98 4.91 18.66
C GLU A 138 -9.89 6.06 18.21
N SER A 139 -10.69 5.82 17.18
CA SER A 139 -11.65 6.81 16.67
C SER A 139 -12.84 6.11 16.02
N ALA A 140 -14.04 6.54 16.40
CA ALA A 140 -15.29 6.08 15.79
C ALA A 140 -15.43 6.49 14.31
N LYS A 141 -14.61 7.45 13.85
CA LYS A 141 -14.60 7.92 12.46
C LYS A 141 -13.87 6.97 11.51
N VAL A 142 -13.08 6.00 12.04
CA VAL A 142 -12.27 5.10 11.21
C VAL A 142 -13.15 4.03 10.56
N ARG A 143 -13.08 3.96 9.25
CA ARG A 143 -13.72 2.93 8.41
C ARG A 143 -12.62 2.15 7.67
N ALA A 144 -12.62 0.83 7.80
CA ALA A 144 -11.77 -0.05 7.01
C ALA A 144 -12.39 -0.24 5.63
N ILE A 145 -11.64 0.05 4.56
CA ILE A 145 -12.14 -0.01 3.16
C ILE A 145 -11.19 -0.77 2.23
N GLY A 146 -10.25 -1.53 2.77
CA GLY A 146 -9.25 -2.24 1.97
C GLY A 146 -8.13 -1.33 1.45
N HIS A 147 -7.20 -1.91 0.69
CA HIS A 147 -5.97 -1.21 0.25
C HIS A 147 -6.12 -0.47 -1.08
N GLY A 148 -7.02 -0.92 -1.96
CA GLY A 148 -7.17 -0.43 -3.32
C GLY A 148 -6.06 -0.95 -4.24
N ILE A 149 -6.03 -2.27 -4.42
CA ILE A 149 -5.14 -2.98 -5.34
C ILE A 149 -5.85 -3.16 -6.68
N ASP A 150 -5.21 -2.79 -7.77
CA ASP A 150 -5.68 -3.18 -9.10
C ASP A 150 -5.31 -4.65 -9.33
N VAL A 151 -6.29 -5.53 -9.10
CA VAL A 151 -6.09 -6.99 -9.21
C VAL A 151 -5.78 -7.39 -10.65
N ASN A 152 -6.20 -6.58 -11.63
CA ASN A 152 -5.99 -6.84 -13.05
C ASN A 152 -4.56 -6.51 -13.52
N GLU A 153 -3.77 -5.79 -12.71
CA GLU A 153 -2.32 -5.62 -12.97
C GLU A 153 -1.52 -6.92 -12.76
N PHE A 154 -2.12 -7.95 -12.14
CA PHE A 154 -1.41 -9.16 -11.72
C PHE A 154 -2.07 -10.41 -12.29
N ASP A 155 -1.35 -11.13 -13.13
CA ASP A 155 -1.76 -12.43 -13.61
C ASP A 155 -1.49 -13.52 -12.56
N CYS A 156 -2.41 -14.47 -12.45
CA CYS A 156 -2.26 -15.64 -11.59
C CYS A 156 -1.49 -16.74 -12.36
N VAL A 157 -0.18 -16.65 -12.36
CA VAL A 157 0.70 -17.58 -13.06
C VAL A 157 1.40 -18.47 -12.03
N ALA A 158 1.26 -19.79 -12.19
CA ALA A 158 2.02 -20.73 -11.38
C ALA A 158 3.51 -20.63 -11.75
N PRO A 159 4.44 -20.56 -10.78
CA PRO A 159 5.85 -20.55 -11.08
C PRO A 159 6.31 -21.87 -11.72
N ASP A 160 7.31 -21.79 -12.56
CA ASP A 160 7.96 -22.97 -13.14
C ASP A 160 8.47 -23.90 -12.03
N SER A 161 8.42 -25.21 -12.29
CA SER A 161 8.96 -26.21 -11.36
C SER A 161 10.45 -25.97 -11.14
N HIS A 162 10.83 -25.78 -9.88
CA HIS A 162 12.19 -25.50 -9.47
C HIS A 162 12.59 -26.39 -8.28
N PRO A 163 13.85 -26.85 -8.21
CA PRO A 163 14.30 -27.76 -7.13
C PRO A 163 14.37 -27.09 -5.76
N ARG A 164 14.37 -25.74 -5.70
CA ARG A 164 14.41 -24.94 -4.47
C ARG A 164 13.16 -24.06 -4.37
N VAL A 165 12.73 -23.77 -3.16
CA VAL A 165 11.68 -22.78 -2.90
C VAL A 165 12.28 -21.38 -3.06
N ARG A 166 11.77 -20.62 -4.01
CA ARG A 166 12.19 -19.24 -4.27
C ARG A 166 11.41 -18.27 -3.39
N VAL A 167 12.07 -17.81 -2.35
CA VAL A 167 11.54 -16.85 -1.39
C VAL A 167 11.83 -15.44 -1.88
N LEU A 168 10.79 -14.65 -2.09
CA LEU A 168 10.90 -13.24 -2.43
C LEU A 168 10.81 -12.36 -1.19
N VAL A 169 11.71 -11.40 -1.08
CA VAL A 169 11.62 -10.28 -0.15
C VAL A 169 11.63 -8.98 -0.96
N LEU A 170 10.55 -8.22 -0.90
CA LEU A 170 10.39 -7.00 -1.71
C LEU A 170 10.02 -5.79 -0.85
N GLY A 171 10.81 -4.73 -0.94
CA GLY A 171 10.55 -3.47 -0.27
C GLY A 171 11.80 -2.72 0.15
N ARG A 172 11.62 -1.54 0.77
CA ARG A 172 12.76 -0.71 1.20
C ARG A 172 13.64 -1.44 2.22
N TYR A 173 14.94 -1.14 2.21
CA TYR A 173 15.89 -1.61 3.22
C TYR A 173 15.70 -0.90 4.57
N SER A 174 14.46 -0.89 5.05
CA SER A 174 14.11 -0.27 6.33
C SER A 174 14.25 -1.29 7.47
N PRO A 175 14.79 -0.92 8.64
CA PRO A 175 14.78 -1.78 9.83
C PRO A 175 13.39 -2.32 10.18
N ALA A 176 12.32 -1.54 9.96
CA ALA A 176 10.94 -1.95 10.20
C ALA A 176 10.49 -3.17 9.37
N LYS A 177 11.22 -3.53 8.31
CA LYS A 177 10.95 -4.71 7.47
C LYS A 177 11.48 -6.01 8.05
N GLY A 178 12.33 -5.97 9.10
CA GLY A 178 12.87 -7.17 9.74
C GLY A 178 13.59 -8.13 8.79
N ILE A 179 14.29 -7.59 7.77
CA ILE A 179 14.94 -8.39 6.70
C ILE A 179 15.99 -9.34 7.27
N GLU A 180 16.75 -8.92 8.30
CA GLU A 180 17.77 -9.76 8.93
C GLU A 180 17.20 -11.08 9.47
N THR A 181 16.04 -11.03 10.12
CA THR A 181 15.32 -12.24 10.59
C THR A 181 15.01 -13.19 9.43
N ILE A 182 14.56 -12.65 8.29
CA ILE A 182 14.24 -13.46 7.10
C ILE A 182 15.51 -14.14 6.57
N LEU A 183 16.61 -13.41 6.47
CA LEU A 183 17.88 -13.93 5.97
C LEU A 183 18.48 -14.99 6.89
N ARG A 184 18.36 -14.81 8.21
CA ARG A 184 18.80 -15.80 9.20
C ARG A 184 17.96 -17.07 9.11
N ALA A 185 16.62 -16.95 9.06
CA ALA A 185 15.73 -18.09 8.93
C ALA A 185 16.01 -18.92 7.65
N ALA A 186 16.22 -18.24 6.53
CA ALA A 186 16.48 -18.92 5.25
C ALA A 186 17.77 -19.75 5.27
N ARG A 187 18.78 -19.38 6.07
CA ARG A 187 20.01 -20.18 6.23
C ARG A 187 19.82 -21.49 6.98
N GLU A 188 18.74 -21.58 7.76
CA GLU A 188 18.43 -22.78 8.57
C GLU A 188 17.55 -23.77 7.81
N VAL A 189 17.19 -23.47 6.55
CA VAL A 189 16.26 -24.28 5.76
C VAL A 189 16.93 -24.70 4.46
N ASP A 190 17.21 -25.98 4.34
CA ASP A 190 17.72 -26.54 3.09
C ASP A 190 16.68 -26.43 1.96
N GLY A 191 17.14 -26.24 0.73
CA GLY A 191 16.26 -26.18 -0.41
C GLY A 191 15.49 -24.85 -0.57
N VAL A 192 15.89 -23.80 0.15
CA VAL A 192 15.37 -22.43 0.02
C VAL A 192 16.39 -21.53 -0.69
N GLU A 193 15.90 -20.67 -1.56
CA GLU A 193 16.68 -19.62 -2.22
C GLU A 193 16.00 -18.28 -2.00
N VAL A 194 16.75 -17.25 -1.58
CA VAL A 194 16.19 -15.92 -1.29
C VAL A 194 16.55 -14.94 -2.38
N GLU A 195 15.56 -14.33 -2.98
CA GLU A 195 15.68 -13.18 -3.86
C GLU A 195 15.17 -11.94 -3.13
N LEU A 196 16.04 -10.93 -2.96
CA LEU A 196 15.73 -9.74 -2.19
C LEU A 196 15.93 -8.49 -3.05
N HIS A 197 14.88 -7.65 -3.13
CA HIS A 197 14.89 -6.39 -3.86
C HIS A 197 14.38 -5.23 -3.04
N GLY A 198 15.06 -4.07 -3.15
CA GLY A 198 14.62 -2.90 -2.42
C GLY A 198 15.38 -1.61 -2.74
N ALA A 199 14.80 -0.50 -2.27
CA ALA A 199 15.42 0.81 -2.28
C ALA A 199 15.96 1.15 -0.88
N ALA A 200 17.04 1.94 -0.84
CA ALA A 200 17.55 2.60 0.36
C ALA A 200 17.44 4.12 0.16
N LEU A 201 16.31 4.70 0.58
CA LEU A 201 15.96 6.10 0.30
C LEU A 201 16.51 7.08 1.34
N SER A 202 16.85 6.62 2.54
CA SER A 202 17.39 7.43 3.62
C SER A 202 18.79 6.97 4.03
N GLU A 203 19.51 7.81 4.79
CA GLU A 203 20.82 7.44 5.36
C GLU A 203 20.71 6.22 6.27
N LEU A 204 19.66 6.17 7.09
CA LEU A 204 19.38 5.01 7.96
C LEU A 204 19.21 3.72 7.13
N GLU A 205 18.47 3.78 6.02
CA GLU A 205 18.25 2.62 5.15
C GLU A 205 19.53 2.21 4.42
N ARG A 206 20.36 3.17 3.99
CA ARG A 206 21.69 2.87 3.40
C ARG A 206 22.60 2.16 4.40
N GLY A 207 22.66 2.64 5.63
CA GLY A 207 23.40 1.99 6.71
C GLY A 207 22.87 0.60 7.03
N HIS A 208 21.56 0.40 7.01
CA HIS A 208 20.95 -0.91 7.23
C HIS A 208 21.27 -1.88 6.07
N ARG A 209 21.15 -1.43 4.82
CA ARG A 209 21.54 -2.24 3.63
C ARG A 209 23.01 -2.71 3.73
N LYS A 210 23.93 -1.83 4.17
CA LYS A 210 25.33 -2.20 4.35
C LYS A 210 25.49 -3.33 5.38
N ARG A 211 24.82 -3.25 6.53
CA ARG A 211 24.85 -4.33 7.54
C ARG A 211 24.29 -5.64 7.00
N LEU A 212 23.18 -5.59 6.23
CA LEU A 212 22.61 -6.79 5.62
C LEU A 212 23.57 -7.44 4.61
N ALA A 213 24.36 -6.66 3.87
CA ALA A 213 25.37 -7.18 2.95
C ALA A 213 26.44 -8.02 3.68
N GLU A 214 26.75 -7.70 4.94
CA GLU A 214 27.70 -8.44 5.77
C GLU A 214 27.19 -9.85 6.12
N LEU A 215 25.88 -10.09 5.99
CA LEU A 215 25.29 -11.43 6.12
C LEU A 215 25.55 -12.33 4.89
N GLY A 216 26.16 -11.80 3.82
CA GLY A 216 26.56 -12.58 2.65
C GLY A 216 25.43 -13.01 1.71
N PHE A 217 24.25 -12.37 1.80
CA PHE A 217 23.19 -12.54 0.81
C PHE A 217 23.31 -11.49 -0.30
N PRO A 218 22.97 -11.83 -1.56
CA PRO A 218 22.89 -10.87 -2.63
C PRO A 218 21.72 -9.89 -2.37
N LEU A 219 22.03 -8.59 -2.35
CA LEU A 219 21.07 -7.54 -2.14
C LEU A 219 20.76 -6.85 -3.47
N GLY A 220 19.56 -7.07 -3.99
CA GLY A 220 19.09 -6.45 -5.23
C GLY A 220 18.72 -4.97 -5.06
N ASP A 221 18.70 -4.26 -6.15
CA ASP A 221 18.22 -2.88 -6.21
C ASP A 221 16.68 -2.81 -6.30
N ALA A 222 16.14 -1.60 -6.27
CA ALA A 222 14.70 -1.38 -6.44
C ALA A 222 14.22 -1.87 -7.81
N VAL A 223 13.12 -2.59 -7.82
CA VAL A 223 12.44 -3.05 -9.03
C VAL A 223 11.42 -2.01 -9.48
N ARG A 224 11.38 -1.72 -10.78
CA ARG A 224 10.35 -0.82 -11.34
C ARG A 224 8.96 -1.45 -11.23
N ARG A 225 7.94 -0.63 -11.02
CA ARG A 225 6.55 -1.09 -10.87
C ARG A 225 6.12 -2.07 -11.95
N ALA A 226 6.44 -1.78 -13.21
CA ALA A 226 6.09 -2.62 -14.35
C ALA A 226 6.75 -4.02 -14.34
N GLU A 227 7.81 -4.21 -13.57
CA GLU A 227 8.56 -5.48 -13.47
C GLU A 227 8.09 -6.34 -12.27
N VAL A 228 7.33 -5.75 -11.34
CA VAL A 228 6.85 -6.45 -10.13
C VAL A 228 6.00 -7.67 -10.46
N PRO A 229 5.04 -7.65 -11.42
CA PRO A 229 4.27 -8.84 -11.78
C PRO A 229 5.16 -10.00 -12.24
N ARG A 230 6.20 -9.72 -13.04
CA ARG A 230 7.15 -10.73 -13.48
C ARG A 230 8.00 -11.29 -12.32
N LEU A 231 8.31 -10.46 -11.34
CA LEU A 231 9.02 -10.90 -10.15
C LEU A 231 8.15 -11.87 -9.33
N PHE A 232 6.87 -11.56 -9.17
CA PHE A 232 5.92 -12.44 -8.49
C PHE A 232 5.74 -13.78 -9.20
N SER A 233 5.58 -13.78 -10.54
CA SER A 233 5.36 -15.02 -11.30
C SER A 233 6.53 -16.01 -11.27
N ARG A 234 7.74 -15.57 -10.94
CA ARG A 234 8.93 -16.43 -10.81
C ARG A 234 9.27 -16.83 -9.38
N SER A 235 8.50 -16.40 -8.42
CA SER A 235 8.70 -16.67 -7.00
C SER A 235 7.68 -17.70 -6.49
N ASP A 236 8.02 -18.47 -5.47
CA ASP A 236 7.12 -19.47 -4.87
C ASP A 236 6.39 -18.92 -3.64
N VAL A 237 6.99 -17.97 -2.92
CA VAL A 237 6.42 -17.34 -1.74
C VAL A 237 7.02 -15.95 -1.49
N LEU A 238 6.17 -14.99 -1.11
CA LEU A 238 6.64 -13.72 -0.54
C LEU A 238 6.78 -13.87 0.98
N VAL A 239 7.87 -13.39 1.55
CA VAL A 239 8.02 -13.25 3.01
C VAL A 239 8.02 -11.79 3.40
N ASN A 240 7.14 -11.44 4.35
CA ASN A 240 6.97 -10.08 4.87
C ASN A 240 7.04 -10.07 6.40
N ASN A 241 8.08 -9.42 6.95
CA ASN A 241 8.30 -9.28 8.38
C ASN A 241 8.14 -7.83 8.86
N MET A 242 7.15 -7.13 8.28
CA MET A 242 6.89 -5.72 8.58
C MET A 242 6.37 -5.53 10.00
N GLU A 243 6.72 -4.40 10.60
CA GLU A 243 6.25 -3.98 11.92
C GLU A 243 4.71 -3.97 12.02
N ALA A 244 4.19 -4.35 13.20
CA ALA A 244 2.75 -4.46 13.45
C ALA A 244 1.98 -3.17 13.15
N GLY A 245 0.75 -3.30 12.63
CA GLY A 245 -0.11 -2.18 12.26
C GLY A 245 0.21 -1.54 10.90
N ALA A 246 1.30 -1.98 10.22
CA ALA A 246 1.61 -1.52 8.87
C ALA A 246 1.06 -2.49 7.81
N PRO A 247 -0.03 -2.16 7.11
CA PRO A 247 -0.59 -3.00 6.06
C PRO A 247 0.26 -2.84 4.80
N ASP A 248 1.36 -3.59 4.75
CA ASP A 248 2.33 -3.48 3.66
C ASP A 248 1.70 -3.86 2.31
N LYS A 249 1.66 -2.92 1.40
CA LYS A 249 0.98 -3.05 0.10
C LYS A 249 1.46 -4.26 -0.70
N VAL A 250 2.75 -4.59 -0.62
CA VAL A 250 3.35 -5.70 -1.37
C VAL A 250 2.72 -7.05 -1.02
N VAL A 251 2.20 -7.23 0.19
CA VAL A 251 1.49 -8.46 0.61
C VAL A 251 0.21 -8.64 -0.19
N TYR A 252 -0.57 -7.59 -0.33
CA TYR A 252 -1.81 -7.62 -1.10
C TYR A 252 -1.55 -7.73 -2.61
N GLU A 253 -0.48 -7.13 -3.11
CA GLU A 253 -0.06 -7.24 -4.52
C GLU A 253 0.42 -8.67 -4.85
N ALA A 254 1.20 -9.29 -3.97
CA ALA A 254 1.62 -10.68 -4.12
C ALA A 254 0.41 -11.63 -4.08
N ALA A 255 -0.49 -11.44 -3.12
CA ALA A 255 -1.75 -12.18 -3.05
C ALA A 255 -2.60 -12.00 -4.31
N ALA A 256 -2.68 -10.78 -4.87
CA ALA A 256 -3.37 -10.51 -6.14
C ALA A 256 -2.74 -11.27 -7.33
N ALA A 257 -1.43 -11.53 -7.29
CA ALA A 257 -0.70 -12.34 -8.27
C ALA A 257 -0.79 -13.86 -8.02
N CYS A 258 -1.64 -14.33 -7.11
CA CYS A 258 -1.69 -15.71 -6.62
C CYS A 258 -0.36 -16.20 -6.00
N LEU A 259 0.53 -15.32 -5.59
CA LEU A 259 1.74 -15.68 -4.89
C LEU A 259 1.42 -15.86 -3.40
N PRO A 260 1.63 -17.06 -2.81
CA PRO A 260 1.52 -17.27 -1.38
C PRO A 260 2.38 -16.29 -0.59
N VAL A 261 1.91 -15.93 0.60
CA VAL A 261 2.61 -14.98 1.47
C VAL A 261 2.77 -15.57 2.86
N LEU A 262 3.97 -15.48 3.42
CA LEU A 262 4.21 -15.67 4.86
C LEU A 262 4.45 -14.30 5.49
N ALA A 263 3.73 -13.98 6.56
CA ALA A 263 3.89 -12.69 7.21
C ALA A 263 3.82 -12.79 8.75
N SER A 264 4.42 -11.81 9.44
CA SER A 264 4.40 -11.72 10.90
C SER A 264 3.38 -10.72 11.46
N ASN A 265 2.78 -9.89 10.58
CA ASN A 265 1.95 -8.78 11.01
C ASN A 265 0.47 -9.20 11.14
N PRO A 266 -0.14 -9.09 12.34
CA PRO A 266 -1.55 -9.47 12.57
C PRO A 266 -2.56 -8.67 11.74
N VAL A 267 -2.17 -7.59 11.08
CA VAL A 267 -3.05 -6.83 10.20
C VAL A 267 -3.61 -7.69 9.04
N PHE A 268 -2.97 -8.83 8.75
CA PHE A 268 -3.37 -9.76 7.70
C PHE A 268 -4.26 -10.91 8.18
N ASP A 269 -4.83 -10.84 9.41
CA ASP A 269 -5.68 -11.90 9.99
C ASP A 269 -6.81 -12.32 9.05
N ASP A 270 -7.56 -11.35 8.51
CA ASP A 270 -8.68 -11.62 7.60
C ASP A 270 -8.18 -12.22 6.26
N LEU A 271 -7.03 -11.73 5.77
CA LEU A 271 -6.43 -12.25 4.54
C LEU A 271 -5.97 -13.70 4.69
N PHE A 272 -5.44 -14.07 5.86
CA PHE A 272 -4.86 -15.39 6.12
C PHE A 272 -5.81 -16.35 6.84
N ALA A 273 -7.05 -15.96 7.14
CA ALA A 273 -8.00 -16.73 7.92
C ALA A 273 -8.04 -18.21 7.52
N GLY A 274 -7.82 -19.12 8.48
CA GLY A 274 -7.85 -20.57 8.26
C GLY A 274 -6.63 -21.16 7.53
N ILE A 275 -5.61 -20.36 7.18
CA ILE A 275 -4.37 -20.83 6.54
C ILE A 275 -3.18 -20.47 7.44
N PRO A 276 -2.26 -21.41 7.76
CA PRO A 276 -1.19 -21.19 8.71
C PRO A 276 0.00 -20.39 8.09
N LEU A 277 -0.25 -19.15 7.68
CA LEU A 277 0.71 -18.28 6.98
C LEU A 277 1.46 -17.32 7.91
N PHE A 278 1.10 -17.30 9.20
CA PHE A 278 1.78 -16.48 10.18
C PHE A 278 3.03 -17.13 10.75
N PHE A 279 4.03 -16.29 11.03
CA PHE A 279 5.17 -16.61 11.88
C PHE A 279 5.38 -15.50 12.92
N GLU A 280 6.12 -15.79 13.99
CA GLU A 280 6.43 -14.83 15.03
C GLU A 280 7.47 -13.81 14.53
N ARG A 281 7.14 -12.51 14.70
CA ARG A 281 8.06 -11.43 14.32
C ARG A 281 9.37 -11.51 15.11
N GLU A 282 10.47 -11.22 14.41
CA GLU A 282 11.83 -11.24 15.01
C GLU A 282 12.32 -12.63 15.47
N SER A 283 11.57 -13.72 15.15
CA SER A 283 11.99 -15.10 15.40
C SER A 283 12.42 -15.79 14.10
N PRO A 284 13.73 -15.96 13.84
CA PRO A 284 14.21 -16.76 12.71
C PRO A 284 13.73 -18.21 12.78
N GLU A 285 13.64 -18.78 13.99
CA GLU A 285 13.21 -20.17 14.23
C GLU A 285 11.76 -20.38 13.80
N SER A 286 10.87 -19.48 14.21
CA SER A 286 9.45 -19.52 13.82
C SER A 286 9.28 -19.39 12.30
N LEU A 287 10.02 -18.49 11.65
CA LEU A 287 9.99 -18.37 10.20
C LEU A 287 10.61 -19.60 9.52
N ALA A 288 11.71 -20.15 10.02
CA ALA A 288 12.32 -21.36 9.47
C ALA A 288 11.36 -22.55 9.54
N GLU A 289 10.63 -22.73 10.66
CA GLU A 289 9.57 -23.75 10.77
C GLU A 289 8.50 -23.55 9.69
N ARG A 290 8.06 -22.33 9.49
CA ARG A 290 7.03 -22.01 8.50
C ARG A 290 7.53 -22.20 7.06
N LEU A 291 8.77 -21.88 6.78
CA LEU A 291 9.41 -22.14 5.48
C LEU A 291 9.53 -23.65 5.20
N ARG A 292 9.92 -24.48 6.20
CA ARG A 292 9.97 -25.95 6.06
C ARG A 292 8.57 -26.50 5.77
N TRP A 293 7.55 -26.05 6.51
CA TRP A 293 6.17 -26.42 6.24
C TRP A 293 5.77 -26.09 4.80
N PHE A 294 6.03 -24.85 4.34
CA PHE A 294 5.70 -24.41 2.99
C PHE A 294 6.46 -25.20 1.92
N ALA A 295 7.73 -25.49 2.16
CA ALA A 295 8.56 -26.29 1.26
C ALA A 295 8.02 -27.73 1.10
N GLY A 296 7.41 -28.28 2.13
CA GLY A 296 6.77 -29.62 2.11
C GLY A 296 5.45 -29.66 1.35
N LEU A 297 4.83 -28.54 1.03
CA LEU A 297 3.57 -28.51 0.27
C LEU A 297 3.77 -28.86 -1.21
N GLY A 298 2.82 -29.59 -1.77
CA GLY A 298 2.75 -29.85 -3.21
C GLY A 298 2.39 -28.57 -4.01
N SER A 299 2.66 -28.58 -5.32
CA SER A 299 2.35 -27.44 -6.20
C SER A 299 0.84 -27.10 -6.21
N ALA A 300 -0.02 -28.10 -6.14
CA ALA A 300 -1.47 -27.92 -6.08
C ALA A 300 -1.91 -27.19 -4.80
N GLU A 301 -1.34 -27.53 -3.65
CA GLU A 301 -1.63 -26.89 -2.35
C GLU A 301 -1.15 -25.44 -2.35
N ARG A 302 0.07 -25.16 -2.84
CA ARG A 302 0.60 -23.79 -2.98
C ARG A 302 -0.27 -22.94 -3.89
N SER A 303 -0.72 -23.51 -5.02
CA SER A 303 -1.61 -22.83 -5.95
C SER A 303 -2.99 -22.53 -5.35
N GLU A 304 -3.53 -23.46 -4.53
CA GLU A 304 -4.79 -23.24 -3.82
C GLU A 304 -4.69 -22.11 -2.81
N ILE A 305 -3.60 -22.07 -2.03
CA ILE A 305 -3.31 -20.94 -1.13
C ILE A 305 -3.28 -19.63 -1.90
N GLY A 306 -2.54 -19.58 -3.00
CA GLY A 306 -2.44 -18.38 -3.83
C GLY A 306 -3.78 -17.88 -4.37
N ARG A 307 -4.61 -18.81 -4.90
CA ARG A 307 -5.96 -18.47 -5.38
C ARG A 307 -6.86 -17.94 -4.27
N THR A 308 -6.87 -18.59 -3.12
CA THR A 308 -7.65 -18.16 -1.96
C THR A 308 -7.25 -16.74 -1.51
N LEU A 309 -5.94 -16.44 -1.48
CA LEU A 309 -5.48 -15.10 -1.13
C LEU A 309 -5.92 -14.06 -2.17
N ARG A 310 -5.82 -14.38 -3.47
CA ARG A 310 -6.29 -13.49 -4.55
C ARG A 310 -7.79 -13.19 -4.43
N GLU A 311 -8.63 -14.21 -4.21
CA GLU A 311 -10.07 -14.04 -4.04
C GLU A 311 -10.40 -13.09 -2.88
N ARG A 312 -9.70 -13.22 -1.75
CA ARG A 312 -9.87 -12.34 -0.59
C ARG A 312 -9.43 -10.90 -0.89
N VAL A 313 -8.32 -10.73 -1.62
CA VAL A 313 -7.88 -9.39 -2.06
C VAL A 313 -8.89 -8.79 -3.03
N ALA A 314 -9.37 -9.54 -4.00
CA ALA A 314 -10.36 -9.06 -4.96
C ALA A 314 -11.66 -8.61 -4.27
N LEU A 315 -12.11 -9.36 -3.26
CA LEU A 315 -13.34 -9.06 -2.51
C LEU A 315 -13.20 -7.82 -1.61
N SER A 316 -12.07 -7.69 -0.88
CA SER A 316 -11.98 -6.74 0.24
C SER A 316 -10.93 -5.63 0.04
N HIS A 317 -10.03 -5.79 -0.92
CA HIS A 317 -8.88 -4.87 -1.11
C HIS A 317 -8.70 -4.38 -2.54
N SER A 318 -9.63 -4.68 -3.46
CA SER A 318 -9.57 -4.18 -4.85
C SER A 318 -9.71 -2.65 -4.92
N VAL A 319 -9.31 -2.05 -6.04
CA VAL A 319 -9.51 -0.61 -6.29
C VAL A 319 -11.00 -0.28 -6.38
N GLU A 320 -11.83 -1.21 -6.85
CA GLU A 320 -13.27 -1.09 -6.93
C GLU A 320 -13.87 -0.99 -5.52
N THR A 321 -13.59 -1.97 -4.66
CA THR A 321 -14.06 -1.98 -3.25
C THR A 321 -13.57 -0.74 -2.49
N TRP A 322 -12.32 -0.35 -2.72
CA TRP A 322 -11.77 0.86 -2.12
C TRP A 322 -12.50 2.13 -2.58
N ALA A 323 -12.78 2.27 -3.88
CA ALA A 323 -13.51 3.43 -4.41
C ALA A 323 -14.94 3.50 -3.87
N ASP A 324 -15.64 2.35 -3.81
CA ASP A 324 -16.98 2.26 -3.22
C ASP A 324 -16.95 2.63 -1.74
N GLY A 325 -15.91 2.19 -1.00
CA GLY A 325 -15.69 2.56 0.40
C GLY A 325 -15.45 4.06 0.61
N ILE A 326 -14.72 4.73 -0.29
CA ILE A 326 -14.53 6.19 -0.28
C ILE A 326 -15.89 6.89 -0.46
N LEU A 327 -16.68 6.48 -1.46
CA LEU A 327 -17.97 7.12 -1.74
C LEU A 327 -18.97 6.89 -0.61
N ALA A 328 -19.03 5.70 -0.05
CA ALA A 328 -19.86 5.39 1.13
C ALA A 328 -19.45 6.17 2.38
N ALA A 329 -18.16 6.49 2.53
CA ALA A 329 -17.69 7.32 3.64
C ALA A 329 -17.96 8.82 3.42
N ALA A 330 -18.19 9.25 2.19
CA ALA A 330 -18.51 10.62 1.79
C ALA A 330 -20.01 10.92 1.83
N ALA A 331 -20.86 9.90 1.80
CA ALA A 331 -22.32 10.01 1.92
C ALA A 331 -22.75 10.25 3.37
#